data_406a76f97b6160839e01edb5870b90fd
#
_entry.id   406a76f97b6160839e01edb5870b90fd
#
_cell.length_a   1.000
_cell.length_b   1.000
_cell.length_c   1.000
_cell.angle_alpha   90.00
_cell.angle_beta   90.00
_cell.angle_gamma   90.00
#
_symmetry.space_group_name_H-M   'P 1'
#
loop_
_entity.id
_entity.type
_entity.pdbx_description
1 polymer ?
#
loop_
_entity_poly.entity_id
_entity_poly.type
_entity_poly.pdbx_seq_one_letter_code
_entity_poly.pdbx_strand_id
1 'polypeptide(L)'
;PTIEGDVWLIHGLSELLDSVHWKRFATGLHEPMTVAIRDNQIYAFDRNGIWLLRDTNGNGEADIHELFSNAFAQTADMREFPSTIRLAPNGEFVIAKGGQQATTLGKHNGSVLRISADGRRSTVLGSGFRQPSIGVNPRTGLVTSSDQEGQYIPSTPLHIAQDGQFYGYLSEGLHEQENYPAPIAEPITWIPHSVNASAMSQIWTYGAKMGPLNNQLVHIGFNRPELFNITLNERSPRLQAAVSSITSDFQHPLLNGSVNPKDGQLYIAGFQVAGWGTTVDRLGGISRIRYTKAESTLPVEIIPMKQGILLGFDIQLDRDNAINPNNYSLSNWSYRRTYQYGSGQYKANGEAGVDWLSPSSAYLSKDRKKIFIGIPEIKPVMQLRIGWSLATEDGKAFEENAYTTPYSLPNFDPINEGFGKLSVDLTPREIIETQDGPISIEEGERLYKLKGCIACHSLTGSDMPKVGPSWSGLFNSERTVFADRKKETIIANEDYLRESILDPVAK
;
A
#
# COMPACT_ATOMS: atom_id res chain seq x y z
N PRO A 1 -3.51 -15.40 15.35
CA PRO A 1 -4.25 -16.64 15.18
C PRO A 1 -3.74 -17.42 13.97
N THR A 2 -4.19 -18.67 13.79
CA THR A 2 -3.99 -19.50 12.61
C THR A 2 -5.34 -19.80 11.94
N ILE A 3 -5.31 -20.15 10.66
CA ILE A 3 -6.56 -20.47 9.93
C ILE A 3 -7.23 -21.74 10.48
N GLU A 4 -6.46 -22.63 11.13
CA GLU A 4 -6.96 -23.85 11.75
C GLU A 4 -7.73 -23.62 13.07
N GLY A 5 -7.79 -22.37 13.54
CA GLY A 5 -8.57 -22.01 14.71
C GLY A 5 -7.79 -21.82 16.01
N ASP A 6 -6.46 -21.74 15.93
CA ASP A 6 -5.62 -21.54 17.10
C ASP A 6 -5.26 -20.06 17.32
N VAL A 7 -5.07 -19.70 18.60
CA VAL A 7 -4.41 -18.46 19.03
C VAL A 7 -3.15 -18.82 19.79
N TRP A 8 -2.02 -18.20 19.38
CA TRP A 8 -0.71 -18.47 19.95
C TRP A 8 -0.17 -17.24 20.65
N LEU A 9 0.46 -17.44 21.81
CA LEU A 9 1.27 -16.45 22.51
C LEU A 9 2.75 -16.66 22.14
N ILE A 10 3.46 -15.57 21.98
CA ILE A 10 4.89 -15.57 21.69
C ILE A 10 5.60 -14.95 22.89
N HIS A 11 6.51 -15.68 23.47
CA HIS A 11 7.32 -15.28 24.61
C HIS A 11 8.78 -15.18 24.21
N GLY A 12 9.60 -14.48 25.02
CA GLY A 12 11.04 -14.42 24.83
C GLY A 12 11.45 -13.51 23.65
N LEU A 13 10.64 -12.51 23.32
CA LEU A 13 10.99 -11.51 22.30
C LEU A 13 12.12 -10.59 22.80
N SER A 14 13.34 -11.16 22.85
CA SER A 14 14.58 -10.43 23.14
C SER A 14 15.10 -9.70 21.89
N GLU A 15 16.17 -8.92 22.04
CA GLU A 15 16.81 -8.28 20.89
C GLU A 15 17.36 -9.32 19.91
N LEU A 16 17.94 -10.41 20.42
CA LEU A 16 18.54 -11.48 19.63
C LEU A 16 17.53 -12.52 19.12
N LEU A 17 16.32 -12.57 19.69
CA LEU A 17 15.29 -13.59 19.43
C LEU A 17 15.74 -15.03 19.74
N ASP A 18 16.73 -15.20 20.59
CA ASP A 18 17.37 -16.49 20.94
C ASP A 18 16.54 -17.36 21.88
N SER A 19 15.61 -16.73 22.60
CA SER A 19 14.74 -17.37 23.59
C SER A 19 13.26 -17.39 23.20
N VAL A 20 12.97 -17.17 21.93
CA VAL A 20 11.58 -17.17 21.45
C VAL A 20 10.96 -18.56 21.55
N HIS A 21 9.82 -18.63 22.22
CA HIS A 21 9.00 -19.84 22.27
C HIS A 21 7.52 -19.51 22.12
N TRP A 22 6.78 -20.49 21.62
CA TRP A 22 5.38 -20.39 21.30
C TRP A 22 4.56 -21.23 22.25
N LYS A 23 3.48 -20.65 22.77
CA LYS A 23 2.49 -21.35 23.56
C LYS A 23 1.13 -21.17 22.93
N ARG A 24 0.42 -22.28 22.67
CA ARG A 24 -0.97 -22.22 22.22
C ARG A 24 -1.81 -21.72 23.39
N PHE A 25 -2.59 -20.68 23.16
CA PHE A 25 -3.46 -20.06 24.16
C PHE A 25 -4.91 -20.51 24.01
N ALA A 26 -5.39 -20.66 22.78
CA ALA A 26 -6.76 -21.12 22.51
C ALA A 26 -6.79 -21.91 21.21
N THR A 27 -7.82 -22.76 21.07
CA THR A 27 -8.10 -23.54 19.86
C THR A 27 -9.61 -23.64 19.65
N GLY A 28 -10.05 -24.14 18.48
CA GLY A 28 -11.47 -24.40 18.19
C GLY A 28 -12.25 -23.20 17.69
N LEU A 29 -11.58 -22.12 17.30
CA LEU A 29 -12.18 -20.98 16.59
C LEU A 29 -12.41 -21.33 15.12
N HIS A 30 -13.34 -20.65 14.46
CA HIS A 30 -13.69 -20.89 13.05
C HIS A 30 -13.00 -19.89 12.11
N GLU A 31 -11.85 -20.26 11.58
CA GLU A 31 -11.03 -19.43 10.67
C GLU A 31 -10.78 -18.00 11.20
N PRO A 32 -10.19 -17.86 12.40
CA PRO A 32 -9.89 -16.55 12.94
C PRO A 32 -8.74 -15.92 12.16
N MET A 33 -8.95 -14.70 11.63
CA MET A 33 -7.90 -14.00 10.89
C MET A 33 -7.15 -13.01 11.74
N THR A 34 -7.79 -12.41 12.75
CA THR A 34 -7.18 -11.38 13.59
C THR A 34 -7.62 -11.45 15.04
N VAL A 35 -6.80 -10.85 15.90
CA VAL A 35 -7.10 -10.66 17.33
C VAL A 35 -6.91 -9.20 17.70
N ALA A 36 -7.60 -8.76 18.75
CA ALA A 36 -7.38 -7.48 19.41
C ALA A 36 -7.16 -7.68 20.90
N ILE A 37 -6.41 -6.78 21.52
CA ILE A 37 -6.18 -6.77 22.96
C ILE A 37 -6.85 -5.55 23.55
N ARG A 38 -7.67 -5.76 24.59
CA ARG A 38 -8.26 -4.71 25.41
C ARG A 38 -8.18 -5.10 26.87
N ASP A 39 -7.66 -4.22 27.71
CA ASP A 39 -7.51 -4.44 29.17
C ASP A 39 -6.80 -5.76 29.49
N ASN A 40 -5.74 -6.06 28.75
CA ASN A 40 -4.95 -7.29 28.83
C ASN A 40 -5.75 -8.58 28.55
N GLN A 41 -6.90 -8.48 27.91
CA GLN A 41 -7.74 -9.58 27.46
C GLN A 41 -7.67 -9.76 25.95
N ILE A 42 -7.75 -11.01 25.48
CA ILE A 42 -7.65 -11.37 24.06
C ILE A 42 -9.05 -11.52 23.49
N TYR A 43 -9.33 -10.75 22.45
CA TYR A 43 -10.54 -10.84 21.64
C TYR A 43 -10.19 -11.41 20.27
N ALA A 44 -10.71 -12.58 19.94
CA ALA A 44 -10.53 -13.21 18.65
C ALA A 44 -11.73 -12.93 17.74
N PHE A 45 -11.47 -12.57 16.50
CA PHE A 45 -12.50 -12.35 15.49
C PHE A 45 -12.48 -13.49 14.49
N ASP A 46 -13.53 -14.29 14.50
CA ASP A 46 -13.73 -15.45 13.63
C ASP A 46 -15.03 -15.36 12.83
N ARG A 47 -15.36 -16.37 12.04
CA ARG A 47 -16.59 -16.36 11.22
C ARG A 47 -17.89 -16.29 12.02
N ASN A 48 -17.87 -16.68 13.29
CA ASN A 48 -19.06 -16.74 14.14
C ASN A 48 -19.28 -15.49 14.96
N GLY A 49 -18.21 -14.71 15.20
CA GLY A 49 -18.32 -13.52 16.03
C GLY A 49 -16.96 -13.04 16.57
N ILE A 50 -17.08 -12.21 17.59
CA ILE A 50 -15.95 -11.76 18.41
C ILE A 50 -16.02 -12.54 19.71
N TRP A 51 -14.97 -13.26 20.04
CA TRP A 51 -14.85 -14.10 21.22
C TRP A 51 -13.87 -13.48 22.21
N LEU A 52 -14.29 -13.34 23.46
CA LEU A 52 -13.40 -13.06 24.57
C LEU A 52 -12.83 -14.40 25.08
N LEU A 53 -11.52 -14.54 25.01
CA LEU A 53 -10.80 -15.73 25.41
C LEU A 53 -10.26 -15.56 26.83
N ARG A 54 -10.68 -16.41 27.77
CA ARG A 54 -10.29 -16.31 29.18
C ARG A 54 -9.53 -17.54 29.64
N ASP A 55 -8.44 -17.33 30.33
CA ASP A 55 -7.73 -18.29 31.16
C ASP A 55 -8.14 -18.05 32.62
N THR A 56 -9.07 -18.82 33.15
CA THR A 56 -9.61 -18.61 34.51
C THR A 56 -8.85 -19.39 35.57
N ASN A 57 -8.10 -20.40 35.16
CA ASN A 57 -7.32 -21.25 36.07
C ASN A 57 -5.82 -20.91 36.12
N GLY A 58 -5.35 -19.97 35.26
CA GLY A 58 -3.99 -19.46 35.26
C GLY A 58 -2.94 -20.41 34.66
N ASN A 59 -3.38 -21.40 33.89
CA ASN A 59 -2.47 -22.36 33.25
C ASN A 59 -1.84 -21.86 31.95
N GLY A 60 -2.28 -20.67 31.46
CA GLY A 60 -1.84 -20.01 30.24
C GLY A 60 -2.50 -20.57 28.98
N GLU A 61 -3.67 -21.20 29.11
CA GLU A 61 -4.57 -21.63 28.02
C GLU A 61 -5.99 -21.17 28.34
N ALA A 62 -6.70 -20.68 27.34
CA ALA A 62 -8.08 -20.24 27.50
C ALA A 62 -8.99 -21.46 27.75
N ASP A 63 -9.69 -21.45 28.88
CA ASP A 63 -10.66 -22.48 29.28
C ASP A 63 -12.12 -22.00 29.05
N ILE A 64 -12.33 -20.71 28.77
CA ILE A 64 -13.62 -20.12 28.42
C ILE A 64 -13.50 -19.31 27.12
N HIS A 65 -14.39 -19.60 26.18
CA HIS A 65 -14.65 -18.78 25.00
C HIS A 65 -16.02 -18.12 25.17
N GLU A 66 -16.03 -16.86 25.54
CA GLU A 66 -17.25 -16.08 25.76
C GLU A 66 -17.61 -15.30 24.50
N LEU A 67 -18.79 -15.54 23.92
CA LEU A 67 -19.26 -14.77 22.77
C LEU A 67 -19.50 -13.32 23.17
N PHE A 68 -18.62 -12.43 22.74
CA PHE A 68 -18.71 -11.00 23.01
C PHE A 68 -19.69 -10.27 22.07
N SER A 69 -19.66 -10.61 20.77
CA SER A 69 -20.57 -10.03 19.78
C SER A 69 -20.68 -10.91 18.54
N ASN A 70 -21.92 -11.02 18.02
CA ASN A 70 -22.23 -11.67 16.74
C ASN A 70 -23.10 -10.76 15.86
N ALA A 71 -22.71 -9.49 15.75
CA ALA A 71 -23.51 -8.44 15.10
C ALA A 71 -23.69 -8.62 13.59
N PHE A 72 -23.00 -9.55 12.95
CA PHE A 72 -23.04 -9.82 11.51
C PHE A 72 -23.50 -11.28 11.22
N ALA A 73 -23.92 -11.53 9.97
CA ALA A 73 -24.28 -12.88 9.58
C ALA A 73 -23.03 -13.75 9.39
N GLN A 74 -23.12 -14.97 9.90
CA GLN A 74 -22.21 -16.05 9.51
C GLN A 74 -22.57 -16.47 8.08
N THR A 75 -21.56 -16.71 7.25
CA THR A 75 -21.72 -17.24 5.90
C THR A 75 -20.83 -18.45 5.70
N ALA A 76 -21.32 -19.42 4.94
CA ALA A 76 -20.54 -20.58 4.51
C ALA A 76 -19.61 -20.25 3.33
N ASP A 77 -19.67 -19.04 2.83
CA ASP A 77 -18.92 -18.64 1.64
C ASP A 77 -17.45 -18.44 1.96
N MET A 78 -16.58 -19.09 1.17
CA MET A 78 -15.14 -19.15 1.42
C MET A 78 -14.46 -17.78 1.45
N ARG A 79 -15.05 -16.76 0.82
CA ARG A 79 -14.40 -15.44 0.65
C ARG A 79 -15.05 -14.31 1.44
N GLU A 80 -15.96 -14.60 2.33
CA GLU A 80 -16.57 -13.62 3.23
C GLU A 80 -15.91 -13.65 4.61
N PHE A 81 -14.60 -13.42 4.63
CA PHE A 81 -13.80 -13.51 5.85
C PHE A 81 -14.06 -12.41 6.86
N PRO A 82 -13.90 -12.71 8.16
CA PRO A 82 -13.75 -11.73 9.24
C PRO A 82 -12.33 -11.13 9.19
N SER A 83 -12.09 -10.19 8.26
CA SER A 83 -10.73 -9.84 7.85
C SER A 83 -9.91 -9.12 8.92
N THR A 84 -10.51 -8.19 9.67
CA THR A 84 -9.76 -7.38 10.64
C THR A 84 -10.62 -6.95 11.82
N ILE A 85 -10.05 -6.99 13.04
CA ILE A 85 -10.55 -6.34 14.24
C ILE A 85 -9.52 -5.34 14.77
N ARG A 86 -9.96 -4.14 15.17
CA ARG A 86 -9.14 -3.09 15.79
C ARG A 86 -9.85 -2.50 17.00
N LEU A 87 -9.06 -2.15 18.02
CA LEU A 87 -9.55 -1.39 19.17
C LEU A 87 -9.51 0.11 18.86
N ALA A 88 -10.61 0.80 19.08
CA ALA A 88 -10.71 2.26 18.99
C ALA A 88 -10.39 2.92 20.35
N PRO A 89 -9.98 4.22 20.38
CA PRO A 89 -9.62 4.92 21.61
C PRO A 89 -10.73 4.97 22.69
N ASN A 90 -11.99 4.89 22.27
CA ASN A 90 -13.16 4.90 23.13
C ASN A 90 -13.55 3.51 23.69
N GLY A 91 -12.73 2.48 23.44
CA GLY A 91 -12.96 1.11 23.92
C GLY A 91 -13.87 0.28 23.03
N GLU A 92 -14.41 0.83 21.94
CA GLU A 92 -15.18 0.09 20.94
C GLU A 92 -14.25 -0.73 20.03
N PHE A 93 -14.78 -1.81 19.44
CA PHE A 93 -14.08 -2.50 18.37
C PHE A 93 -14.58 -2.02 17.01
N VAL A 94 -13.65 -1.91 16.06
CA VAL A 94 -13.97 -1.76 14.64
C VAL A 94 -13.59 -3.04 13.94
N ILE A 95 -14.53 -3.59 13.17
CA ILE A 95 -14.34 -4.83 12.42
C ILE A 95 -14.62 -4.62 10.94
N ALA A 96 -13.95 -5.42 10.12
CA ALA A 96 -14.18 -5.45 8.68
C ALA A 96 -14.57 -6.86 8.24
N LYS A 97 -15.63 -6.96 7.44
CA LYS A 97 -16.17 -8.23 6.93
C LYS A 97 -16.26 -8.20 5.41
N GLY A 98 -15.72 -9.22 4.76
CA GLY A 98 -15.80 -9.41 3.33
C GLY A 98 -17.23 -9.59 2.82
N GLY A 99 -17.45 -9.28 1.54
CA GLY A 99 -18.72 -9.39 0.85
C GLY A 99 -18.56 -9.85 -0.59
N GLN A 100 -17.50 -10.61 -0.87
CA GLN A 100 -17.10 -10.93 -2.24
C GLN A 100 -18.04 -11.86 -2.97
N GLN A 101 -18.81 -12.69 -2.27
CA GLN A 101 -19.62 -13.70 -2.91
C GLN A 101 -21.09 -13.29 -3.01
N ALA A 102 -21.70 -13.59 -4.13
CA ALA A 102 -23.05 -13.19 -4.49
C ALA A 102 -24.15 -14.03 -3.84
N THR A 103 -23.80 -15.22 -3.33
CA THR A 103 -24.78 -16.23 -2.98
C THR A 103 -25.46 -16.01 -1.64
N THR A 104 -24.87 -15.17 -0.78
CA THR A 104 -25.41 -14.86 0.55
C THR A 104 -25.50 -13.36 0.77
N LEU A 105 -26.72 -12.84 0.72
CA LEU A 105 -27.04 -11.49 1.18
C LEU A 105 -27.07 -11.46 2.72
N GLY A 106 -25.95 -11.87 3.35
CA GLY A 106 -25.86 -11.90 4.80
C GLY A 106 -25.84 -10.50 5.39
N LYS A 107 -26.40 -10.36 6.60
CA LYS A 107 -26.39 -9.11 7.35
C LYS A 107 -24.97 -8.57 7.49
N HIS A 108 -24.72 -7.37 6.98
CA HIS A 108 -23.43 -6.66 7.03
C HIS A 108 -22.28 -7.30 6.23
N ASN A 109 -22.55 -8.14 5.23
CA ASN A 109 -21.54 -8.54 4.27
C ASN A 109 -20.97 -7.32 3.53
N GLY A 110 -19.67 -7.29 3.28
CA GLY A 110 -18.99 -6.18 2.64
C GLY A 110 -19.10 -4.87 3.42
N SER A 111 -18.94 -4.93 4.75
CA SER A 111 -19.10 -3.75 5.60
C SER A 111 -17.95 -3.60 6.61
N VAL A 112 -17.73 -2.35 6.99
CA VAL A 112 -16.95 -1.98 8.17
C VAL A 112 -17.93 -1.59 9.28
N LEU A 113 -17.80 -2.21 10.44
CA LEU A 113 -18.71 -2.05 11.57
C LEU A 113 -17.98 -1.54 12.79
N ARG A 114 -18.63 -0.68 13.56
CA ARG A 114 -18.27 -0.34 14.93
C ARG A 114 -19.09 -1.17 15.89
N ILE A 115 -18.46 -1.85 16.82
CA ILE A 115 -19.07 -2.66 17.87
C ILE A 115 -18.90 -1.93 19.20
N SER A 116 -19.99 -1.65 19.89
CA SER A 116 -19.95 -0.96 21.19
C SER A 116 -19.05 -1.65 22.22
N ALA A 117 -18.55 -0.91 23.19
CA ALA A 117 -17.64 -1.42 24.21
C ALA A 117 -18.22 -2.59 25.03
N ASP A 118 -19.55 -2.72 25.10
CA ASP A 118 -20.26 -3.83 25.73
C ASP A 118 -20.62 -4.98 24.76
N GLY A 119 -20.27 -4.87 23.48
CA GLY A 119 -20.54 -5.87 22.43
C GLY A 119 -21.97 -5.93 21.91
N ARG A 120 -22.90 -5.14 22.49
CA ARG A 120 -24.36 -5.31 22.27
C ARG A 120 -24.91 -4.52 21.08
N ARG A 121 -24.23 -3.48 20.62
CA ARG A 121 -24.69 -2.64 19.51
C ARG A 121 -23.65 -2.63 18.41
N SER A 122 -24.14 -2.58 17.18
CA SER A 122 -23.31 -2.38 15.98
C SER A 122 -23.78 -1.18 15.20
N THR A 123 -22.85 -0.44 14.62
CA THR A 123 -23.08 0.67 13.70
C THR A 123 -22.30 0.43 12.43
N VAL A 124 -22.93 0.60 11.27
CA VAL A 124 -22.27 0.47 9.97
C VAL A 124 -21.49 1.75 9.69
N LEU A 125 -20.17 1.67 9.63
CA LEU A 125 -19.30 2.76 9.19
C LEU A 125 -19.20 2.87 7.67
N GLY A 126 -19.60 1.83 6.95
CA GLY A 126 -19.61 1.83 5.50
C GLY A 126 -19.91 0.47 4.94
N SER A 127 -20.42 0.45 3.72
CA SER A 127 -20.83 -0.75 2.98
C SER A 127 -20.31 -0.70 1.53
N GLY A 128 -20.51 -1.79 0.81
CA GLY A 128 -20.04 -1.88 -0.57
C GLY A 128 -18.51 -2.13 -0.68
N PHE A 129 -17.99 -2.91 0.25
CA PHE A 129 -16.63 -3.44 0.20
C PHE A 129 -16.61 -4.88 -0.33
N ARG A 130 -15.58 -5.22 -1.07
CA ARG A 130 -15.34 -6.57 -1.56
C ARG A 130 -14.66 -7.43 -0.49
N GLN A 131 -13.48 -7.00 -0.04
CA GLN A 131 -12.69 -7.68 1.02
C GLN A 131 -11.92 -6.63 1.82
N PRO A 132 -12.62 -5.85 2.66
CA PRO A 132 -11.99 -4.75 3.38
C PRO A 132 -11.02 -5.23 4.43
N SER A 133 -9.96 -4.44 4.64
CA SER A 133 -9.04 -4.56 5.77
C SER A 133 -8.77 -3.19 6.35
N ILE A 134 -8.74 -3.07 7.69
CA ILE A 134 -8.78 -1.76 8.36
C ILE A 134 -7.56 -1.47 9.22
N GLY A 135 -7.35 -0.16 9.42
CA GLY A 135 -6.56 0.43 10.48
C GLY A 135 -7.40 1.42 11.29
N VAL A 136 -7.10 1.57 12.57
CA VAL A 136 -7.74 2.58 13.42
C VAL A 136 -6.65 3.45 14.05
N ASN A 137 -6.76 4.76 13.87
CA ASN A 137 -5.84 5.70 14.51
C ASN A 137 -6.10 5.68 16.03
N PRO A 138 -5.10 5.29 16.84
CA PRO A 138 -5.31 5.10 18.28
C PRO A 138 -5.49 6.43 19.05
N ARG A 139 -5.26 7.59 18.41
CA ARG A 139 -5.44 8.91 19.02
C ARG A 139 -6.76 9.55 18.66
N THR A 140 -7.15 9.45 17.36
CA THR A 140 -8.31 10.16 16.84
C THR A 140 -9.52 9.26 16.60
N GLY A 141 -9.32 7.94 16.53
CA GLY A 141 -10.36 6.99 16.14
C GLY A 141 -10.66 6.98 14.64
N LEU A 142 -9.88 7.71 13.82
CA LEU A 142 -10.01 7.69 12.36
C LEU A 142 -9.82 6.25 11.85
N VAL A 143 -10.78 5.77 11.06
CA VAL A 143 -10.76 4.44 10.49
C VAL A 143 -10.35 4.51 9.03
N THR A 144 -9.20 3.91 8.70
CA THR A 144 -8.79 3.66 7.33
C THR A 144 -9.26 2.29 6.89
N SER A 145 -9.60 2.13 5.62
CA SER A 145 -9.95 0.83 5.03
C SER A 145 -9.35 0.71 3.64
N SER A 146 -8.57 -0.32 3.40
CA SER A 146 -8.27 -0.76 2.04
C SER A 146 -9.34 -1.73 1.57
N ASP A 147 -9.46 -1.88 0.25
CA ASP A 147 -10.24 -2.94 -0.36
C ASP A 147 -9.48 -3.53 -1.54
N GLN A 148 -10.02 -4.58 -2.12
CA GLN A 148 -9.43 -5.26 -3.26
C GLN A 148 -10.09 -4.81 -4.56
N GLU A 149 -9.31 -4.80 -5.63
CA GLU A 149 -9.82 -4.65 -6.98
C GLU A 149 -10.94 -5.66 -7.25
N GLY A 150 -11.96 -5.26 -8.00
CA GLY A 150 -13.12 -6.10 -8.30
C GLY A 150 -14.15 -5.36 -9.16
N GLN A 151 -15.38 -5.87 -9.17
CA GLN A 151 -16.49 -5.24 -9.85
C GLN A 151 -16.74 -3.85 -9.23
N TYR A 152 -16.73 -2.81 -10.09
CA TYR A 152 -16.85 -1.39 -9.71
C TYR A 152 -15.73 -0.83 -8.84
N ILE A 153 -14.75 -1.65 -8.45
CA ILE A 153 -13.53 -1.22 -7.78
C ILE A 153 -12.36 -1.37 -8.78
N PRO A 154 -11.98 -0.30 -9.46
CA PRO A 154 -11.12 -0.35 -10.63
C PRO A 154 -9.65 -0.65 -10.33
N SER A 155 -9.20 -0.43 -9.09
CA SER A 155 -7.85 -0.71 -8.60
C SER A 155 -7.90 -0.84 -7.07
N THR A 156 -6.78 -0.96 -6.39
CA THR A 156 -6.73 -1.04 -4.94
C THR A 156 -6.99 0.32 -4.29
N PRO A 157 -8.08 0.53 -3.55
CA PRO A 157 -8.35 1.80 -2.87
C PRO A 157 -7.83 1.82 -1.44
N LEU A 158 -7.49 2.99 -0.95
CA LEU A 158 -7.38 3.30 0.47
C LEU A 158 -8.41 4.36 0.84
N HIS A 159 -9.37 4.00 1.67
CA HIS A 159 -10.50 4.85 2.09
C HIS A 159 -10.35 5.35 3.52
N ILE A 160 -11.14 6.39 3.87
CA ILE A 160 -11.58 6.65 5.23
C ILE A 160 -12.98 6.08 5.35
N ALA A 161 -13.18 5.14 6.27
CA ALA A 161 -14.52 4.57 6.52
C ALA A 161 -15.36 5.55 7.35
N GLN A 162 -16.54 5.90 6.83
CA GLN A 162 -17.45 6.90 7.41
C GLN A 162 -18.89 6.42 7.36
N ASP A 163 -19.68 6.83 8.35
CA ASP A 163 -21.09 6.47 8.48
C ASP A 163 -21.88 6.80 7.21
N GLY A 164 -22.69 5.83 6.75
CA GLY A 164 -23.59 6.00 5.62
C GLY A 164 -22.93 6.02 4.23
N GLN A 165 -21.64 5.82 4.13
CA GLN A 165 -20.95 5.79 2.84
C GLN A 165 -21.04 4.42 2.17
N PHE A 166 -21.09 4.45 0.82
CA PHE A 166 -21.01 3.28 -0.04
C PHE A 166 -19.72 3.32 -0.84
N TYR A 167 -18.92 2.23 -0.83
CA TYR A 167 -17.56 2.19 -1.36
C TYR A 167 -17.42 1.52 -2.73
N GLY A 168 -18.54 1.09 -3.33
CA GLY A 168 -18.62 0.79 -4.76
C GLY A 168 -18.75 -0.67 -5.13
N TYR A 169 -18.35 -1.62 -4.29
CA TYR A 169 -18.49 -3.03 -4.65
C TYR A 169 -19.94 -3.49 -4.62
N LEU A 170 -20.36 -4.08 -5.73
CA LEU A 170 -21.58 -4.88 -5.81
C LEU A 170 -21.22 -6.30 -6.21
N SER A 171 -21.72 -7.27 -5.46
CA SER A 171 -21.60 -8.68 -5.81
C SER A 171 -22.38 -9.01 -7.10
N GLU A 172 -22.03 -10.12 -7.77
CA GLU A 172 -22.63 -10.49 -9.06
C GLU A 172 -24.16 -10.51 -9.07
N GLY A 173 -24.79 -10.94 -7.97
CA GLY A 173 -26.25 -10.95 -7.84
C GLY A 173 -26.90 -9.58 -7.67
N LEU A 174 -26.13 -8.52 -7.45
CA LEU A 174 -26.65 -7.18 -7.21
C LEU A 174 -26.37 -6.20 -8.36
N HIS A 175 -25.42 -6.47 -9.24
CA HIS A 175 -25.05 -5.54 -10.31
C HIS A 175 -26.09 -5.41 -11.44
N GLU A 176 -27.04 -6.32 -11.54
CA GLU A 176 -28.16 -6.24 -12.47
C GLU A 176 -29.31 -5.36 -11.95
N GLN A 177 -29.25 -4.89 -10.69
CA GLN A 177 -30.27 -4.03 -10.15
C GLN A 177 -30.13 -2.61 -10.70
N GLU A 178 -31.22 -2.05 -11.24
CA GLU A 178 -31.26 -0.70 -11.81
C GLU A 178 -30.95 0.43 -10.82
N ASN A 179 -31.05 0.18 -9.51
CA ASN A 179 -30.83 1.15 -8.45
C ASN A 179 -29.45 0.94 -7.80
N TYR A 180 -28.42 1.42 -8.45
CA TYR A 180 -27.08 1.48 -7.87
C TYR A 180 -27.09 2.43 -6.64
N PRO A 181 -26.62 2.01 -5.46
CA PRO A 181 -26.52 2.92 -4.33
C PRO A 181 -25.60 4.09 -4.71
N ALA A 182 -26.14 5.30 -4.60
CA ALA A 182 -25.40 6.51 -4.98
C ALA A 182 -25.02 7.32 -3.73
N PRO A 183 -24.02 8.18 -3.83
CA PRO A 183 -22.84 8.12 -4.70
C PRO A 183 -21.76 7.19 -4.13
N ILE A 184 -20.84 6.71 -4.98
CA ILE A 184 -19.69 5.95 -4.51
C ILE A 184 -18.70 6.91 -3.85
N ALA A 185 -18.26 6.56 -2.63
CA ALA A 185 -17.22 7.30 -1.93
C ALA A 185 -15.85 7.04 -2.58
N GLU A 186 -15.17 8.12 -2.99
CA GLU A 186 -13.83 8.03 -3.54
C GLU A 186 -12.79 7.76 -2.44
N PRO A 187 -11.72 6.98 -2.72
CA PRO A 187 -10.65 6.74 -1.75
C PRO A 187 -9.80 7.99 -1.52
N ILE A 188 -9.00 8.02 -0.47
CA ILE A 188 -7.99 9.07 -0.26
C ILE A 188 -6.81 8.90 -1.23
N THR A 189 -6.60 7.70 -1.74
CA THR A 189 -5.69 7.39 -2.85
C THR A 189 -6.03 6.04 -3.47
N TRP A 190 -5.77 5.91 -4.76
CA TRP A 190 -5.68 4.64 -5.46
C TRP A 190 -4.24 4.12 -5.42
N ILE A 191 -4.09 2.80 -5.32
CA ILE A 191 -2.82 2.10 -5.46
C ILE A 191 -2.95 1.22 -6.70
N PRO A 192 -2.05 1.33 -7.70
CA PRO A 192 -2.15 0.49 -8.88
C PRO A 192 -2.13 -0.99 -8.52
N HIS A 193 -2.96 -1.80 -9.16
CA HIS A 193 -3.02 -3.25 -8.93
C HIS A 193 -1.65 -3.93 -9.11
N SER A 194 -0.87 -3.47 -10.09
CA SER A 194 0.50 -3.94 -10.30
C SER A 194 1.46 -3.65 -9.14
N VAL A 195 1.15 -2.68 -8.29
CA VAL A 195 1.92 -2.32 -7.09
C VAL A 195 1.42 -3.11 -5.89
N ASN A 196 0.12 -3.14 -5.66
CA ASN A 196 -0.49 -3.89 -4.56
C ASN A 196 -1.76 -4.60 -5.00
N ALA A 197 -1.63 -5.85 -5.45
CA ALA A 197 -2.74 -6.66 -5.94
C ALA A 197 -3.71 -7.12 -4.85
N SER A 198 -3.26 -7.24 -3.61
CA SER A 198 -4.05 -7.72 -2.48
C SER A 198 -3.76 -6.88 -1.25
N ALA A 199 -4.57 -5.85 -1.05
CA ALA A 199 -4.46 -4.93 0.08
C ALA A 199 -4.91 -5.59 1.39
N MET A 200 -4.12 -5.37 2.44
CA MET A 200 -4.40 -5.87 3.79
C MET A 200 -4.51 -4.73 4.79
N SER A 201 -4.29 -5.04 6.05
CA SER A 201 -4.48 -4.11 7.17
C SER A 201 -3.58 -2.88 7.10
N GLN A 202 -4.00 -1.83 7.77
CA GLN A 202 -3.18 -0.66 8.03
C GLN A 202 -2.80 -0.59 9.50
N ILE A 203 -1.58 -0.10 9.75
CA ILE A 203 -1.00 0.02 11.09
C ILE A 203 -0.58 1.46 11.31
N TRP A 204 -1.16 2.08 12.32
CA TRP A 204 -0.72 3.37 12.82
C TRP A 204 0.42 3.15 13.81
N THR A 205 1.60 3.66 13.50
CA THR A 205 2.84 3.37 14.22
C THR A 205 3.07 4.31 15.42
N TYR A 206 1.98 4.71 16.08
CA TYR A 206 2.10 5.49 17.32
C TYR A 206 2.75 4.67 18.43
N GLY A 207 3.70 5.30 19.13
CA GLY A 207 4.50 4.64 20.18
C GLY A 207 5.61 3.74 19.64
N ALA A 208 5.80 3.70 18.32
CA ALA A 208 6.91 2.97 17.71
C ALA A 208 8.25 3.66 17.98
N LYS A 209 9.33 2.85 17.95
CA LYS A 209 10.72 3.28 17.92
C LYS A 209 11.34 2.91 16.57
N MET A 210 10.69 3.40 15.50
CA MET A 210 10.94 3.03 14.12
C MET A 210 11.55 4.18 13.29
N GLY A 211 12.11 5.21 13.96
CA GLY A 211 12.72 6.36 13.29
C GLY A 211 11.73 7.09 12.37
N PRO A 212 11.99 7.14 11.05
CA PRO A 212 11.14 7.84 10.09
C PRO A 212 9.70 7.34 10.03
N LEU A 213 9.47 6.09 10.44
CA LEU A 213 8.13 5.50 10.49
C LEU A 213 7.40 5.74 11.82
N ASN A 214 7.93 6.55 12.73
CA ASN A 214 7.22 6.92 13.96
C ASN A 214 5.99 7.78 13.64
N ASN A 215 4.85 7.42 14.21
CA ASN A 215 3.57 8.12 14.04
C ASN A 215 3.08 8.18 12.57
N GLN A 216 3.52 7.26 11.74
CA GLN A 216 3.09 7.14 10.36
C GLN A 216 1.96 6.11 10.20
N LEU A 217 1.41 6.04 9.00
CA LEU A 217 0.49 5.00 8.58
C LEU A 217 1.22 4.03 7.65
N VAL A 218 1.29 2.75 8.05
CA VAL A 218 1.87 1.67 7.25
C VAL A 218 0.74 0.82 6.68
N HIS A 219 0.82 0.49 5.40
CA HIS A 219 -0.11 -0.37 4.71
C HIS A 219 0.56 -1.69 4.32
N ILE A 220 -0.19 -2.79 4.32
CA ILE A 220 0.30 -4.14 4.08
C ILE A 220 -0.22 -4.66 2.73
N GLY A 221 0.69 -5.20 1.92
CA GLY A 221 0.40 -6.00 0.73
C GLY A 221 0.58 -7.49 0.97
N PHE A 222 -0.32 -8.32 0.39
CA PHE A 222 -0.33 -9.77 0.56
C PHE A 222 0.25 -10.54 -0.64
N ASN A 223 -0.23 -10.25 -1.84
CA ASN A 223 0.14 -11.01 -3.05
C ASN A 223 1.65 -11.02 -3.27
N ARG A 224 2.25 -9.85 -3.30
CA ARG A 224 3.67 -9.61 -3.05
C ARG A 224 3.78 -9.07 -1.65
N PRO A 225 4.31 -9.84 -0.68
CA PRO A 225 4.44 -9.38 0.68
C PRO A 225 5.30 -8.12 0.74
N GLU A 226 4.67 -6.99 1.04
CA GLU A 226 5.31 -5.68 1.00
C GLU A 226 4.69 -4.74 2.03
N LEU A 227 5.49 -3.84 2.57
CA LEU A 227 5.05 -2.74 3.41
C LEU A 227 5.17 -1.44 2.65
N PHE A 228 4.13 -0.62 2.78
CA PHE A 228 4.05 0.69 2.18
C PHE A 228 3.94 1.78 3.24
N ASN A 229 4.65 2.87 3.02
CA ASN A 229 4.49 4.12 3.76
C ASN A 229 3.33 4.92 3.14
N ILE A 230 2.41 5.39 3.97
CA ILE A 230 1.30 6.25 3.57
C ILE A 230 1.56 7.65 4.11
N THR A 231 1.87 8.58 3.25
CA THR A 231 1.96 10.00 3.59
C THR A 231 0.60 10.67 3.41
N LEU A 232 0.06 11.22 4.49
CA LEU A 232 -1.23 11.92 4.46
C LEU A 232 -1.03 13.39 4.07
N ASN A 233 -1.85 13.88 3.17
CA ASN A 233 -1.92 15.30 2.78
C ASN A 233 -3.20 15.94 3.33
N GLU A 234 -3.06 16.67 4.43
CA GLU A 234 -4.13 17.40 5.11
C GLU A 234 -4.27 18.86 4.62
N ARG A 235 -3.44 19.29 3.66
CA ARG A 235 -3.44 20.68 3.14
C ARG A 235 -4.58 20.96 2.16
N SER A 236 -5.29 19.91 1.77
CA SER A 236 -6.45 20.00 0.87
C SER A 236 -7.75 19.91 1.67
N PRO A 237 -8.86 20.47 1.18
CA PRO A 237 -10.17 20.37 1.85
C PRO A 237 -10.64 18.93 2.06
N ARG A 238 -10.18 18.03 1.19
CA ARG A 238 -10.36 16.58 1.31
C ARG A 238 -9.01 15.95 1.60
N LEU A 239 -8.97 15.04 2.59
CA LEU A 239 -7.78 14.24 2.88
C LEU A 239 -7.37 13.45 1.63
N GLN A 240 -6.12 13.52 1.29
CA GLN A 240 -5.48 12.79 0.20
C GLN A 240 -4.27 12.05 0.75
N ALA A 241 -3.78 11.05 0.04
CA ALA A 241 -2.60 10.31 0.46
C ALA A 241 -1.69 9.97 -0.72
N ALA A 242 -0.42 9.73 -0.42
CA ALA A 242 0.50 9.11 -1.33
C ALA A 242 1.09 7.84 -0.71
N VAL A 243 1.46 6.90 -1.57
CA VAL A 243 1.95 5.56 -1.22
C VAL A 243 3.32 5.36 -1.81
N SER A 244 4.29 4.97 -0.99
CA SER A 244 5.64 4.57 -1.42
C SER A 244 6.04 3.26 -0.74
N SER A 245 6.96 2.49 -1.34
CA SER A 245 7.44 1.23 -0.76
C SER A 245 8.31 1.48 0.47
N ILE A 246 8.23 0.59 1.47
CA ILE A 246 9.17 0.52 2.59
C ILE A 246 10.12 -0.65 2.37
N THR A 247 9.58 -1.84 2.17
CA THR A 247 10.33 -3.08 1.96
C THR A 247 9.41 -4.20 1.48
N SER A 248 9.95 -5.08 0.66
CA SER A 248 9.30 -6.31 0.19
C SER A 248 10.14 -7.55 0.52
N ASP A 249 11.13 -7.43 1.39
CA ASP A 249 11.98 -8.54 1.82
C ASP A 249 11.27 -9.42 2.86
N PHE A 250 10.24 -10.13 2.42
CA PHE A 250 9.49 -11.07 3.23
C PHE A 250 9.43 -12.44 2.55
N GLN A 251 9.49 -13.50 3.36
CA GLN A 251 9.42 -14.89 2.89
C GLN A 251 8.09 -15.57 3.20
N HIS A 252 7.15 -14.86 3.81
CA HIS A 252 5.81 -15.35 4.14
C HIS A 252 4.76 -14.29 3.82
N PRO A 253 3.50 -14.67 3.61
CA PRO A 253 2.41 -13.72 3.40
C PRO A 253 2.23 -12.80 4.60
N LEU A 254 1.76 -11.59 4.34
CA LEU A 254 1.51 -10.58 5.37
C LEU A 254 0.00 -10.29 5.43
N LEU A 255 -0.60 -10.34 6.61
CA LEU A 255 -2.03 -10.04 6.80
C LEU A 255 -2.24 -8.88 7.75
N ASN A 256 -1.58 -8.91 8.89
CA ASN A 256 -1.82 -7.97 9.97
C ASN A 256 -0.57 -7.77 10.82
N GLY A 257 -0.54 -6.69 11.60
CA GLY A 257 0.56 -6.41 12.48
C GLY A 257 0.20 -5.39 13.57
N SER A 258 1.15 -5.18 14.46
CA SER A 258 1.04 -4.23 15.55
C SER A 258 2.42 -3.77 16.02
N VAL A 259 2.47 -2.57 16.59
CA VAL A 259 3.64 -2.10 17.34
C VAL A 259 3.62 -2.76 18.71
N ASN A 260 4.70 -3.42 19.08
CA ASN A 260 4.85 -3.99 20.41
C ASN A 260 5.17 -2.85 21.43
N PRO A 261 4.34 -2.61 22.43
CA PRO A 261 4.54 -1.50 23.35
C PRO A 261 5.79 -1.64 24.24
N LYS A 262 6.34 -2.85 24.39
CA LYS A 262 7.54 -3.09 25.22
C LYS A 262 8.82 -2.62 24.53
N ASP A 263 8.99 -2.93 23.26
CA ASP A 263 10.21 -2.63 22.49
C ASP A 263 10.04 -1.51 21.47
N GLY A 264 8.78 -1.17 21.12
CA GLY A 264 8.44 -0.16 20.12
C GLY A 264 8.68 -0.61 18.69
N GLN A 265 8.88 -1.90 18.43
CA GLN A 265 9.12 -2.44 17.11
C GLN A 265 7.82 -2.92 16.46
N LEU A 266 7.81 -2.96 15.15
CA LEU A 266 6.66 -3.42 14.38
C LEU A 266 6.78 -4.93 14.14
N TYR A 267 5.74 -5.68 14.53
CA TYR A 267 5.61 -7.10 14.25
C TYR A 267 4.48 -7.31 13.27
N ILE A 268 4.75 -8.06 12.21
CA ILE A 268 3.78 -8.37 11.16
C ILE A 268 3.70 -9.88 11.01
N ALA A 269 2.47 -10.38 11.02
CA ALA A 269 2.17 -11.78 10.87
C ALA A 269 1.28 -12.02 9.66
N GLY A 270 1.37 -13.21 9.10
CA GLY A 270 0.46 -13.67 8.07
C GLY A 270 0.62 -15.14 7.78
N PHE A 271 -0.34 -15.65 7.03
CA PHE A 271 -0.39 -17.04 6.57
C PHE A 271 -1.09 -17.09 5.21
N GLN A 272 -0.88 -18.18 4.48
CA GLN A 272 -1.58 -18.42 3.22
C GLN A 272 -3.05 -18.71 3.48
N VAL A 273 -3.91 -18.06 2.69
CA VAL A 273 -5.36 -18.30 2.68
C VAL A 273 -5.71 -19.07 1.42
N ALA A 274 -6.49 -20.11 1.54
CA ALA A 274 -6.88 -20.97 0.43
C ALA A 274 -7.53 -20.15 -0.71
N GLY A 275 -7.03 -20.31 -1.93
CA GLY A 275 -7.51 -19.58 -3.11
C GLY A 275 -6.97 -18.16 -3.26
N TRP A 276 -6.09 -17.69 -2.37
CA TRP A 276 -5.37 -16.42 -2.51
C TRP A 276 -3.98 -16.68 -3.08
N GLY A 277 -3.61 -15.93 -4.14
CA GLY A 277 -2.27 -16.03 -4.74
C GLY A 277 -1.25 -15.20 -3.95
N THR A 278 -0.07 -15.76 -3.72
CA THR A 278 1.10 -15.04 -3.19
C THR A 278 2.36 -15.46 -3.93
N THR A 279 3.37 -14.60 -3.94
CA THR A 279 4.66 -14.85 -4.60
C THR A 279 5.67 -15.56 -3.70
N VAL A 280 5.31 -15.88 -2.46
CA VAL A 280 6.18 -16.55 -1.49
C VAL A 280 5.68 -17.95 -1.16
N ASP A 281 6.62 -18.87 -0.88
CA ASP A 281 6.33 -20.29 -0.69
C ASP A 281 6.01 -20.68 0.77
N ARG A 282 6.46 -19.88 1.74
CA ARG A 282 6.19 -20.19 3.16
C ARG A 282 4.71 -20.03 3.47
N LEU A 283 4.13 -21.00 4.15
CA LEU A 283 2.71 -21.02 4.51
C LEU A 283 2.32 -19.94 5.51
N GLY A 284 3.26 -19.47 6.33
CA GLY A 284 3.01 -18.40 7.28
C GLY A 284 4.26 -18.03 8.07
N GLY A 285 4.17 -16.95 8.85
CA GLY A 285 5.26 -16.48 9.66
C GLY A 285 4.96 -15.19 10.42
N ILE A 286 5.94 -14.78 11.20
CA ILE A 286 5.97 -13.46 11.86
C ILE A 286 7.32 -12.83 11.59
N SER A 287 7.30 -11.60 11.14
CA SER A 287 8.49 -10.77 10.93
C SER A 287 8.51 -9.63 11.92
N ARG A 288 9.67 -9.35 12.48
CA ARG A 288 9.94 -8.15 13.25
C ARG A 288 10.68 -7.15 12.38
N ILE A 289 10.09 -5.98 12.22
CA ILE A 289 10.68 -4.85 11.52
C ILE A 289 11.32 -3.94 12.55
N ARG A 290 12.61 -3.66 12.36
CA ARG A 290 13.43 -2.92 13.30
C ARG A 290 14.15 -1.76 12.61
N TYR A 291 14.11 -0.59 13.23
CA TYR A 291 14.92 0.54 12.78
C TYR A 291 16.39 0.34 13.18
N THR A 292 17.27 0.34 12.22
CA THR A 292 18.71 0.13 12.42
C THR A 292 19.48 1.42 12.69
N LYS A 293 18.79 2.57 12.74
CA LYS A 293 19.37 3.92 12.81
C LYS A 293 20.13 4.35 11.53
N ALA A 294 20.01 3.57 10.46
CA ALA A 294 20.48 4.00 9.15
C ALA A 294 19.68 5.20 8.66
N GLU A 295 20.32 6.06 7.88
CA GLU A 295 19.61 7.14 7.20
C GLU A 295 18.54 6.59 6.27
N SER A 296 17.38 7.20 6.32
CA SER A 296 16.21 6.75 5.55
C SER A 296 15.99 7.64 4.34
N THR A 297 15.86 7.03 3.20
CA THR A 297 15.46 7.67 1.94
C THR A 297 13.95 7.69 1.72
N LEU A 298 13.16 7.24 2.71
CA LEU A 298 11.70 7.29 2.64
C LEU A 298 11.22 8.74 2.61
N PRO A 299 10.30 9.10 1.70
CA PRO A 299 9.69 10.41 1.69
C PRO A 299 8.80 10.58 2.93
N VAL A 300 8.89 11.73 3.58
CA VAL A 300 8.02 12.12 4.70
C VAL A 300 6.87 13.00 4.25
N GLU A 301 6.97 13.57 3.04
CA GLU A 301 5.96 14.44 2.47
C GLU A 301 5.91 14.27 0.94
N ILE A 302 4.70 14.05 0.40
CA ILE A 302 4.46 13.97 -1.05
C ILE A 302 3.15 14.71 -1.32
N ILE A 303 3.23 15.89 -1.91
CA ILE A 303 2.07 16.76 -2.09
C ILE A 303 2.01 17.28 -3.52
N PRO A 304 1.10 16.79 -4.35
CA PRO A 304 0.75 17.47 -5.60
C PRO A 304 0.13 18.85 -5.33
N MET A 305 0.65 19.87 -6.02
CA MET A 305 0.25 21.28 -5.91
C MET A 305 -0.02 21.87 -7.28
N LYS A 306 -0.62 23.06 -7.37
CA LYS A 306 -1.04 23.67 -8.65
C LYS A 306 0.07 23.85 -9.69
N GLN A 307 1.31 24.00 -9.27
CA GLN A 307 2.45 24.24 -10.16
C GLN A 307 3.41 23.07 -10.22
N GLY A 308 3.10 21.94 -9.55
CA GLY A 308 4.00 20.80 -9.50
C GLY A 308 3.82 19.89 -8.29
N ILE A 309 4.91 19.34 -7.80
CA ILE A 309 4.90 18.38 -6.69
C ILE A 309 5.96 18.77 -5.67
N LEU A 310 5.57 18.82 -4.40
CA LEU A 310 6.47 18.91 -3.26
C LEU A 310 6.82 17.51 -2.75
N LEU A 311 8.10 17.19 -2.71
CA LEU A 311 8.67 16.00 -2.06
C LEU A 311 9.49 16.43 -0.86
N GLY A 312 9.30 15.81 0.29
CA GLY A 312 10.07 16.04 1.51
C GLY A 312 10.74 14.77 2.02
N PHE A 313 11.96 14.93 2.56
CA PHE A 313 12.79 13.87 3.14
C PHE A 313 13.35 14.32 4.50
N ASP A 314 13.75 13.37 5.35
CA ASP A 314 14.44 13.69 6.61
C ASP A 314 15.96 13.82 6.45
N ILE A 315 16.50 13.48 5.28
CA ILE A 315 17.90 13.55 4.90
C ILE A 315 18.20 14.76 4.03
N GLN A 316 19.44 15.21 4.02
CA GLN A 316 19.91 16.22 3.08
C GLN A 316 20.28 15.57 1.74
N LEU A 317 19.86 16.22 0.67
CA LEU A 317 20.02 15.75 -0.71
C LEU A 317 21.21 16.44 -1.38
N ASP A 318 21.82 15.73 -2.33
CA ASP A 318 22.79 16.31 -3.24
C ASP A 318 22.11 17.39 -4.09
N ARG A 319 22.72 18.56 -4.13
CA ARG A 319 22.11 19.72 -4.78
C ARG A 319 21.96 19.54 -6.28
N ASP A 320 23.05 19.20 -6.93
CA ASP A 320 23.10 19.19 -8.40
C ASP A 320 22.24 18.06 -8.97
N ASN A 321 22.18 16.94 -8.25
CA ASN A 321 21.28 15.85 -8.55
C ASN A 321 19.81 16.27 -8.36
N ALA A 322 19.45 16.87 -7.21
CA ALA A 322 18.07 17.18 -6.85
C ALA A 322 17.44 18.26 -7.74
N ILE A 323 18.20 19.24 -8.23
CA ILE A 323 17.69 20.29 -9.11
C ILE A 323 17.63 19.91 -10.60
N ASN A 324 18.07 18.71 -10.96
CA ASN A 324 18.03 18.23 -12.33
C ASN A 324 16.63 17.63 -12.65
N PRO A 325 15.80 18.28 -13.48
CA PRO A 325 14.46 17.78 -13.77
C PRO A 325 14.44 16.43 -14.51
N ASN A 326 15.54 15.99 -15.10
CA ASN A 326 15.66 14.68 -15.74
C ASN A 326 15.69 13.52 -14.73
N ASN A 327 15.91 13.81 -13.44
CA ASN A 327 15.91 12.80 -12.40
C ASN A 327 14.50 12.44 -11.91
N TYR A 328 13.46 13.05 -12.52
CA TYR A 328 12.07 12.80 -12.17
C TYR A 328 11.30 12.27 -13.38
N SER A 329 10.48 11.26 -13.13
CA SER A 329 9.64 10.60 -14.13
C SER A 329 8.21 10.57 -13.64
N LEU A 330 7.30 11.20 -14.38
CA LEU A 330 5.91 11.33 -13.97
C LEU A 330 4.97 10.80 -15.03
N SER A 331 3.92 10.12 -14.59
CA SER A 331 2.83 9.71 -15.45
C SER A 331 1.51 9.73 -14.70
N ASN A 332 0.42 9.97 -15.42
CA ASN A 332 -0.90 9.93 -14.84
C ASN A 332 -1.88 9.14 -15.73
N TRP A 333 -2.95 8.70 -15.11
CA TRP A 333 -4.04 8.01 -15.80
C TRP A 333 -5.32 8.03 -14.97
N SER A 334 -6.41 7.66 -15.60
CA SER A 334 -7.70 7.43 -14.95
C SER A 334 -8.11 5.96 -15.06
N TYR A 335 -9.06 5.57 -14.26
CA TYR A 335 -9.69 4.26 -14.24
C TYR A 335 -11.16 4.39 -14.67
N ARG A 336 -11.75 3.26 -15.09
CA ARG A 336 -13.18 3.15 -15.37
C ARG A 336 -13.84 2.21 -14.38
N ARG A 337 -14.92 2.66 -13.75
CA ARG A 337 -15.75 1.81 -12.90
C ARG A 337 -16.76 1.08 -13.78
N THR A 338 -16.65 -0.23 -13.84
CA THR A 338 -17.56 -1.10 -14.63
C THR A 338 -17.89 -2.35 -13.81
N TYR A 339 -18.87 -3.12 -14.26
CA TYR A 339 -19.17 -4.43 -13.67
C TYR A 339 -18.06 -5.47 -13.94
N GLN A 340 -17.13 -5.19 -14.84
CA GLN A 340 -15.97 -6.04 -15.07
C GLN A 340 -14.98 -5.93 -13.89
N TYR A 341 -14.20 -6.97 -13.70
CA TYR A 341 -13.18 -7.01 -12.69
C TYR A 341 -12.06 -6.02 -13.00
N GLY A 342 -11.87 -5.04 -12.12
CA GLY A 342 -10.80 -4.06 -12.23
C GLY A 342 -10.95 -3.08 -13.41
N SER A 343 -9.87 -2.39 -13.72
CA SER A 343 -9.81 -1.45 -14.84
C SER A 343 -8.43 -1.40 -15.46
N GLY A 344 -8.38 -1.26 -16.78
CA GLY A 344 -7.19 -0.78 -17.47
C GLY A 344 -6.88 0.68 -17.10
N GLN A 345 -5.72 1.14 -17.54
CA GLN A 345 -5.27 2.53 -17.43
C GLN A 345 -5.73 3.30 -18.65
N TYR A 346 -6.22 4.52 -18.46
CA TYR A 346 -6.74 5.37 -19.54
C TYR A 346 -6.17 6.77 -19.47
N LYS A 347 -5.70 7.28 -20.61
CA LYS A 347 -5.25 8.65 -20.80
C LYS A 347 -6.39 9.65 -20.63
N ALA A 348 -6.07 10.94 -20.53
CA ALA A 348 -7.06 12.02 -20.46
C ALA A 348 -8.00 12.07 -21.70
N ASN A 349 -7.54 11.62 -22.86
CA ASN A 349 -8.35 11.52 -24.08
C ASN A 349 -9.25 10.26 -24.15
N GLY A 350 -9.16 9.38 -23.12
CA GLY A 350 -9.94 8.15 -23.02
C GLY A 350 -9.33 6.92 -23.72
N GLU A 351 -8.19 7.04 -24.37
CA GLU A 351 -7.45 5.91 -24.93
C GLU A 351 -6.77 5.08 -23.85
N ALA A 352 -6.52 3.82 -24.12
CA ALA A 352 -5.74 2.96 -23.23
C ALA A 352 -4.29 3.46 -23.11
N GLY A 353 -3.73 3.41 -21.89
CA GLY A 353 -2.37 3.82 -21.59
C GLY A 353 -2.29 4.94 -20.55
N VAL A 354 -1.13 5.58 -20.47
CA VAL A 354 -0.82 6.63 -19.51
C VAL A 354 -0.37 7.90 -20.23
N ASP A 355 -0.65 9.06 -19.64
CA ASP A 355 -0.08 10.33 -20.08
C ASP A 355 1.23 10.57 -19.32
N TRP A 356 2.30 10.85 -20.05
CA TRP A 356 3.59 11.22 -19.49
C TRP A 356 3.63 12.72 -19.26
N LEU A 357 4.09 13.12 -18.08
CA LEU A 357 4.30 14.53 -17.72
C LEU A 357 5.79 14.83 -17.70
N SER A 358 6.18 15.92 -18.35
CA SER A 358 7.58 16.38 -18.38
C SER A 358 7.80 17.47 -17.35
N PRO A 359 8.64 17.24 -16.32
CA PRO A 359 9.07 18.31 -15.41
C PRO A 359 9.77 19.43 -16.17
N SER A 360 9.38 20.67 -15.93
CA SER A 360 10.07 21.84 -16.51
C SER A 360 11.25 22.32 -15.67
N SER A 361 11.14 22.20 -14.36
CA SER A 361 12.14 22.67 -13.41
C SER A 361 12.13 21.83 -12.14
N ALA A 362 13.21 21.91 -11.37
CA ALA A 362 13.27 21.36 -10.02
C ALA A 362 14.06 22.29 -9.11
N TYR A 363 13.61 22.43 -7.88
CA TYR A 363 14.17 23.34 -6.89
C TYR A 363 14.41 22.61 -5.59
N LEU A 364 15.50 22.95 -4.89
CA LEU A 364 15.85 22.40 -3.60
C LEU A 364 15.68 23.46 -2.51
N SER A 365 15.05 23.11 -1.40
CA SER A 365 14.91 23.99 -0.22
C SER A 365 16.27 24.37 0.39
N LYS A 366 16.31 25.40 1.21
CA LYS A 366 17.54 25.89 1.83
C LYS A 366 18.20 24.88 2.77
N ASP A 367 17.39 24.07 3.45
CA ASP A 367 17.84 22.98 4.32
C ASP A 367 18.17 21.71 3.56
N ARG A 368 17.98 21.71 2.23
CA ARG A 368 18.21 20.59 1.31
C ARG A 368 17.39 19.31 1.59
N LYS A 369 16.26 19.46 2.25
CA LYS A 369 15.37 18.34 2.58
C LYS A 369 14.10 18.29 1.76
N LYS A 370 13.75 19.35 1.05
CA LYS A 370 12.55 19.41 0.22
C LYS A 370 12.89 19.75 -1.22
N ILE A 371 12.18 19.12 -2.13
CA ILE A 371 12.25 19.36 -3.57
C ILE A 371 10.89 19.85 -4.04
N PHE A 372 10.87 20.87 -4.88
CA PHE A 372 9.70 21.24 -5.64
C PHE A 372 9.94 20.99 -7.13
N ILE A 373 9.14 20.11 -7.72
CA ILE A 373 9.21 19.73 -9.13
C ILE A 373 8.16 20.53 -9.88
N GLY A 374 8.58 21.46 -10.75
CA GLY A 374 7.68 22.27 -11.57
C GLY A 374 7.11 21.46 -12.73
N ILE A 375 5.77 21.43 -12.85
CA ILE A 375 5.05 20.67 -13.87
C ILE A 375 3.99 21.58 -14.51
N PRO A 376 4.12 21.90 -15.83
CA PRO A 376 3.25 22.86 -16.50
C PRO A 376 1.76 22.51 -16.50
N GLU A 377 1.46 21.23 -16.62
CA GLU A 377 0.09 20.76 -16.89
C GLU A 377 -0.45 19.80 -15.81
N ILE A 378 0.02 19.94 -14.58
CA ILE A 378 -0.51 19.11 -13.48
C ILE A 378 -1.99 19.41 -13.25
N LYS A 379 -2.80 18.36 -13.20
CA LYS A 379 -4.26 18.41 -13.03
C LYS A 379 -4.72 17.36 -12.02
N PRO A 380 -5.88 17.53 -11.39
CA PRO A 380 -6.55 16.46 -10.68
C PRO A 380 -6.75 15.24 -11.57
N VAL A 381 -6.45 14.05 -11.05
CA VAL A 381 -6.52 12.79 -11.79
C VAL A 381 -6.69 11.62 -10.81
N MET A 382 -7.21 10.49 -11.28
CA MET A 382 -7.40 9.34 -10.42
C MET A 382 -6.09 8.70 -9.96
N GLN A 383 -5.04 8.72 -10.82
CA GLN A 383 -3.74 8.19 -10.45
C GLN A 383 -2.60 9.04 -11.01
N LEU A 384 -1.68 9.43 -10.13
CA LEU A 384 -0.42 10.06 -10.48
C LEU A 384 0.73 9.21 -9.92
N ARG A 385 1.64 8.80 -10.79
CA ARG A 385 2.91 8.19 -10.41
C ARG A 385 4.01 9.23 -10.44
N ILE A 386 4.85 9.21 -9.42
CA ILE A 386 6.00 10.08 -9.25
C ILE A 386 7.21 9.19 -9.02
N GLY A 387 8.13 9.15 -9.97
CA GLY A 387 9.40 8.44 -9.86
C GLY A 387 10.55 9.42 -9.72
N TRP A 388 11.55 9.07 -8.94
CA TRP A 388 12.78 9.85 -8.80
C TRP A 388 14.01 8.96 -8.73
N SER A 389 15.15 9.54 -9.19
CA SER A 389 16.50 8.99 -9.02
C SER A 389 17.34 10.08 -8.39
N LEU A 390 17.59 9.97 -7.10
CA LEU A 390 18.20 11.00 -6.27
C LEU A 390 19.49 10.50 -5.62
N ALA A 391 20.25 11.43 -5.06
CA ALA A 391 21.40 11.13 -4.21
C ALA A 391 21.32 11.93 -2.91
N THR A 392 21.83 11.34 -1.84
CA THR A 392 22.07 12.01 -0.55
C THR A 392 23.27 12.95 -0.66
N GLU A 393 23.44 13.85 0.31
CA GLU A 393 24.59 14.78 0.34
C GLU A 393 25.95 14.07 0.28
N ASP A 394 26.07 12.88 0.84
CA ASP A 394 27.27 12.04 0.82
C ASP A 394 27.41 11.19 -0.46
N GLY A 395 26.50 11.38 -1.43
CA GLY A 395 26.57 10.76 -2.76
C GLY A 395 25.96 9.37 -2.87
N LYS A 396 25.23 8.87 -1.85
CA LYS A 396 24.52 7.60 -1.93
C LYS A 396 23.30 7.74 -2.84
N ALA A 397 23.29 7.07 -3.98
CA ALA A 397 22.17 7.07 -4.91
C ALA A 397 20.99 6.22 -4.40
N PHE A 398 19.77 6.67 -4.68
CA PHE A 398 18.54 5.94 -4.41
C PHE A 398 17.46 6.27 -5.43
N GLU A 399 16.62 5.30 -5.71
CA GLU A 399 15.51 5.39 -6.66
C GLU A 399 14.24 4.87 -6.02
N GLU A 400 13.12 5.55 -6.26
CA GLU A 400 11.82 5.12 -5.76
C GLU A 400 10.67 5.67 -6.60
N ASN A 401 9.48 5.10 -6.39
CA ASN A 401 8.23 5.58 -6.94
C ASN A 401 7.21 5.82 -5.83
N ALA A 402 6.39 6.83 -6.01
CA ALA A 402 5.19 7.04 -5.22
C ALA A 402 3.96 7.14 -6.10
N TYR A 403 2.82 6.81 -5.53
CA TYR A 403 1.53 6.81 -6.18
C TYR A 403 0.54 7.63 -5.35
N THR A 404 -0.21 8.52 -5.98
CA THR A 404 -1.17 9.39 -5.29
C THR A 404 -2.38 9.68 -6.17
N THR A 405 -3.47 10.11 -5.54
CA THR A 405 -4.68 10.58 -6.21
C THR A 405 -4.91 12.05 -5.88
N PRO A 406 -4.45 12.99 -6.70
CA PRO A 406 -4.66 14.41 -6.49
C PRO A 406 -6.08 14.83 -6.91
N TYR A 407 -7.04 14.80 -5.99
CA TYR A 407 -8.39 15.34 -6.22
C TYR A 407 -8.43 16.87 -6.25
N SER A 408 -7.55 17.50 -5.48
CA SER A 408 -7.36 18.92 -5.42
C SER A 408 -5.88 19.26 -5.26
N LEU A 409 -5.50 20.41 -5.78
CA LEU A 409 -4.12 20.86 -5.81
C LEU A 409 -4.03 22.19 -5.00
N PRO A 410 -3.44 22.18 -3.79
CA PRO A 410 -3.19 23.39 -3.01
C PRO A 410 -2.19 24.30 -3.73
N ASN A 411 -2.14 25.56 -3.32
CA ASN A 411 -1.13 26.49 -3.81
C ASN A 411 0.24 26.16 -3.21
N PHE A 412 1.30 26.33 -3.99
CA PHE A 412 2.66 26.30 -3.48
C PHE A 412 3.06 27.68 -2.94
N ASP A 413 3.51 27.72 -1.69
CA ASP A 413 4.12 28.90 -1.09
C ASP A 413 5.60 28.63 -0.83
N PRO A 414 6.49 29.08 -1.72
CA PRO A 414 7.91 28.77 -1.62
C PRO A 414 8.59 29.35 -0.37
N ILE A 415 8.07 30.43 0.19
CA ILE A 415 8.65 31.03 1.40
C ILE A 415 8.36 30.13 2.61
N ASN A 416 7.11 29.73 2.78
CA ASN A 416 6.69 28.88 3.89
C ASN A 416 7.26 27.47 3.78
N GLU A 417 7.53 26.98 2.55
CA GLU A 417 8.15 25.67 2.32
C GLU A 417 9.69 25.68 2.41
N GLY A 418 10.31 26.82 2.71
CA GLY A 418 11.76 26.91 2.94
C GLY A 418 12.61 27.15 1.70
N PHE A 419 11.99 27.41 0.53
CA PHE A 419 12.72 27.71 -0.71
C PHE A 419 13.15 29.19 -0.80
N GLY A 420 12.53 30.09 -0.04
CA GLY A 420 12.73 31.51 -0.11
C GLY A 420 11.90 32.15 -1.25
N LYS A 421 12.35 33.30 -1.77
CA LYS A 421 11.69 33.92 -2.90
C LYS A 421 12.00 33.13 -4.17
N LEU A 422 11.00 32.47 -4.73
CA LEU A 422 11.10 31.60 -5.89
C LEU A 422 9.90 31.84 -6.81
N SER A 423 10.14 31.96 -8.11
CA SER A 423 9.13 31.81 -9.15
C SER A 423 9.36 30.50 -9.86
N VAL A 424 8.35 29.64 -9.87
CA VAL A 424 8.46 28.34 -10.53
C VAL A 424 8.45 28.53 -12.04
N ASP A 425 9.51 28.06 -12.70
CA ASP A 425 9.56 28.02 -14.16
C ASP A 425 8.72 26.84 -14.68
N LEU A 426 7.65 27.16 -15.37
CA LEU A 426 6.74 26.22 -16.00
C LEU A 426 6.88 26.18 -17.52
N THR A 427 7.94 26.79 -18.08
CA THR A 427 8.21 26.73 -19.52
C THR A 427 8.44 25.29 -19.94
N PRO A 428 7.59 24.74 -20.84
CA PRO A 428 7.80 23.36 -21.31
C PRO A 428 9.20 23.19 -21.88
N ARG A 429 9.88 22.15 -21.45
CA ARG A 429 11.21 21.81 -21.99
C ARG A 429 11.03 21.12 -23.33
N GLU A 430 11.75 21.57 -24.33
CA GLU A 430 11.89 20.83 -25.57
C GLU A 430 12.63 19.51 -25.26
N ILE A 431 11.94 18.41 -25.40
CA ILE A 431 12.54 17.09 -25.41
C ILE A 431 13.19 16.94 -26.78
N ILE A 432 14.48 17.24 -26.86
CA ILE A 432 15.23 16.96 -28.08
C ILE A 432 15.34 15.45 -28.16
N GLU A 433 14.46 14.84 -28.96
CA GLU A 433 14.65 13.47 -29.39
C GLU A 433 15.78 13.48 -30.43
N THR A 434 17.01 13.29 -29.95
CA THR A 434 18.14 13.08 -30.86
C THR A 434 17.97 11.71 -31.50
N GLN A 435 17.36 11.67 -32.68
CA GLN A 435 17.25 10.43 -33.45
C GLN A 435 18.58 9.93 -34.02
N ASP A 436 19.63 10.81 -34.06
CA ASP A 436 20.90 10.55 -34.76
C ASP A 436 22.16 10.85 -33.90
N GLY A 437 22.05 10.84 -32.59
CA GLY A 437 23.23 10.99 -31.70
C GLY A 437 24.06 9.70 -31.62
N PRO A 438 25.35 9.79 -31.27
CA PRO A 438 26.15 8.59 -31.03
C PRO A 438 25.56 7.79 -29.87
N ILE A 439 25.54 6.46 -30.01
CA ILE A 439 25.13 5.56 -28.92
C ILE A 439 26.11 5.77 -27.76
N SER A 440 25.61 6.23 -26.62
CA SER A 440 26.41 6.43 -25.40
C SER A 440 25.65 5.94 -24.16
N ILE A 441 26.39 5.66 -23.09
CA ILE A 441 25.82 5.26 -21.80
C ILE A 441 24.95 6.39 -21.23
N GLU A 442 25.41 7.64 -21.36
CA GLU A 442 24.71 8.83 -20.87
C GLU A 442 23.36 9.03 -21.59
N GLU A 443 23.34 8.79 -22.91
CA GLU A 443 22.11 8.86 -23.70
C GLU A 443 21.17 7.69 -23.33
N GLY A 444 21.70 6.50 -23.12
CA GLY A 444 20.95 5.34 -22.62
C GLY A 444 20.31 5.62 -21.26
N GLU A 445 21.05 6.20 -20.32
CA GLU A 445 20.51 6.60 -19.01
C GLU A 445 19.46 7.71 -19.12
N ARG A 446 19.68 8.68 -19.98
CA ARG A 446 18.71 9.73 -20.27
C ARG A 446 17.40 9.16 -20.81
N LEU A 447 17.48 8.26 -21.78
CA LEU A 447 16.31 7.59 -22.38
C LEU A 447 15.60 6.69 -21.37
N TYR A 448 16.33 5.93 -20.55
CA TYR A 448 15.77 5.12 -19.47
C TYR A 448 14.87 5.96 -18.52
N LYS A 449 15.33 7.15 -18.15
CA LYS A 449 14.56 8.08 -17.33
C LYS A 449 13.40 8.70 -18.11
N LEU A 450 13.67 9.22 -19.30
CA LEU A 450 12.70 9.92 -20.15
C LEU A 450 11.54 9.01 -20.60
N LYS A 451 11.85 7.81 -21.07
CA LYS A 451 10.85 6.84 -21.53
C LYS A 451 10.18 6.06 -20.40
N GLY A 452 10.50 6.41 -19.14
CA GLY A 452 9.85 5.88 -17.96
C GLY A 452 10.26 4.45 -17.57
N CYS A 453 11.33 3.91 -18.15
CA CYS A 453 11.84 2.58 -17.81
C CYS A 453 12.20 2.47 -16.32
N ILE A 454 12.65 3.59 -15.73
CA ILE A 454 12.92 3.76 -14.29
C ILE A 454 11.72 3.40 -13.40
N ALA A 455 10.51 3.48 -13.91
CA ALA A 455 9.30 3.12 -13.17
C ALA A 455 9.28 1.67 -12.72
N CYS A 456 9.75 0.78 -13.61
CA CYS A 456 9.64 -0.66 -13.43
C CYS A 456 11.00 -1.33 -13.24
N HIS A 457 12.09 -0.73 -13.73
CA HIS A 457 13.43 -1.31 -13.71
C HIS A 457 14.40 -0.48 -12.89
N SER A 458 15.39 -1.11 -12.24
CA SER A 458 16.48 -0.45 -11.53
C SER A 458 17.80 -0.62 -12.30
N LEU A 459 18.63 0.41 -12.32
CA LEU A 459 20.01 0.34 -12.83
C LEU A 459 21.01 0.00 -11.73
N THR A 460 20.68 0.25 -10.48
CA THR A 460 21.61 0.14 -9.35
C THR A 460 21.61 -1.23 -8.68
N GLY A 461 20.70 -2.14 -9.08
CA GLY A 461 20.52 -3.41 -8.38
C GLY A 461 20.01 -3.20 -6.95
N SER A 462 19.26 -2.10 -6.71
CA SER A 462 18.69 -1.80 -5.40
C SER A 462 17.94 -3.00 -4.84
N ASP A 463 18.07 -3.23 -3.54
CA ASP A 463 17.41 -4.33 -2.80
C ASP A 463 15.86 -4.20 -2.77
N MET A 464 15.33 -3.11 -3.35
CA MET A 464 13.89 -2.89 -3.50
C MET A 464 13.42 -3.41 -4.85
N PRO A 465 12.65 -4.51 -4.89
CA PRO A 465 12.15 -5.07 -6.14
C PRO A 465 11.15 -4.09 -6.76
N LYS A 466 11.48 -3.62 -7.96
CA LYS A 466 10.53 -2.94 -8.84
C LYS A 466 9.64 -3.97 -9.55
N VAL A 467 8.60 -3.49 -10.21
CA VAL A 467 7.66 -4.36 -10.98
C VAL A 467 8.40 -5.17 -12.05
N GLY A 468 9.43 -4.59 -12.65
CA GLY A 468 10.31 -5.23 -13.61
C GLY A 468 11.65 -5.66 -13.01
N PRO A 469 12.36 -6.59 -13.64
CA PRO A 469 13.67 -7.05 -13.18
C PRO A 469 14.71 -5.91 -13.22
N SER A 470 15.69 -5.95 -12.29
CA SER A 470 16.84 -5.03 -12.35
C SER A 470 17.62 -5.23 -13.64
N TRP A 471 18.11 -4.12 -14.21
CA TRP A 471 19.03 -4.14 -15.34
C TRP A 471 20.51 -4.21 -14.93
N SER A 472 20.80 -4.08 -13.62
CA SER A 472 22.14 -4.25 -13.10
C SER A 472 22.64 -5.67 -13.39
N GLY A 473 23.74 -5.79 -14.13
CA GLY A 473 24.32 -7.08 -14.49
C GLY A 473 23.46 -7.93 -15.44
N LEU A 474 22.45 -7.34 -16.09
CA LEU A 474 21.52 -8.07 -16.95
C LEU A 474 22.17 -8.54 -18.25
N PHE A 475 22.98 -7.68 -18.91
CA PHE A 475 23.58 -8.00 -20.20
C PHE A 475 24.47 -9.25 -20.12
N ASN A 476 24.23 -10.20 -21.02
CA ASN A 476 24.88 -11.52 -21.07
C ASN A 476 24.65 -12.42 -19.83
N SER A 477 23.69 -12.12 -18.96
CA SER A 477 23.32 -13.03 -17.87
C SER A 477 22.29 -14.08 -18.35
N GLU A 478 22.26 -15.21 -17.65
CA GLU A 478 21.19 -16.20 -17.83
C GLU A 478 19.88 -15.68 -17.23
N ARG A 479 18.79 -15.84 -18.00
CA ARG A 479 17.44 -15.47 -17.58
C ARG A 479 16.48 -16.63 -17.81
N THR A 480 15.55 -16.79 -16.86
CA THR A 480 14.40 -17.65 -17.05
C THR A 480 13.24 -16.81 -17.57
N VAL A 481 12.70 -17.18 -18.71
CA VAL A 481 11.52 -16.58 -19.34
C VAL A 481 10.43 -17.62 -19.49
N PHE A 482 9.19 -17.15 -19.71
CA PHE A 482 8.04 -18.01 -19.99
C PHE A 482 7.54 -17.72 -21.40
N ALA A 483 7.94 -18.55 -22.36
CA ALA A 483 7.43 -18.52 -23.71
C ALA A 483 6.36 -19.62 -23.88
N ASP A 484 5.18 -19.29 -24.38
CA ASP A 484 4.04 -20.23 -24.57
C ASP A 484 3.72 -21.07 -23.31
N ARG A 485 3.80 -20.48 -22.12
CA ARG A 485 3.61 -21.15 -20.81
C ARG A 485 4.68 -22.19 -20.49
N LYS A 486 5.77 -22.24 -21.22
CA LYS A 486 6.93 -23.07 -20.91
C LYS A 486 8.06 -22.22 -20.35
N LYS A 487 8.74 -22.79 -19.37
CA LYS A 487 9.91 -22.18 -18.74
C LYS A 487 11.14 -22.45 -19.62
N GLU A 488 11.78 -21.40 -20.11
CA GLU A 488 13.02 -21.47 -20.92
C GLU A 488 14.14 -20.66 -20.25
N THR A 489 15.36 -21.14 -20.39
CA THR A 489 16.54 -20.40 -19.97
C THR A 489 17.21 -19.82 -21.22
N ILE A 490 17.41 -18.51 -21.21
CA ILE A 490 18.02 -17.77 -22.31
C ILE A 490 19.14 -16.87 -21.80
N ILE A 491 19.99 -16.42 -22.72
CA ILE A 491 21.01 -15.39 -22.42
C ILE A 491 20.43 -14.03 -22.79
N ALA A 492 20.50 -13.07 -21.88
CA ALA A 492 20.06 -11.69 -22.11
C ALA A 492 21.05 -10.93 -23.00
N ASN A 493 21.15 -11.35 -24.26
CA ASN A 493 21.97 -10.71 -25.30
C ASN A 493 21.27 -9.46 -25.89
N GLU A 494 21.91 -8.80 -26.83
CA GLU A 494 21.39 -7.60 -27.48
C GLU A 494 20.01 -7.84 -28.15
N ASP A 495 19.84 -8.94 -28.84
CA ASP A 495 18.57 -9.26 -29.53
C ASP A 495 17.42 -9.44 -28.55
N TYR A 496 17.67 -10.17 -27.44
CA TYR A 496 16.69 -10.31 -26.36
C TYR A 496 16.31 -8.96 -25.74
N LEU A 497 17.30 -8.11 -25.44
CA LEU A 497 17.05 -6.80 -24.85
C LEU A 497 16.27 -5.90 -25.80
N ARG A 498 16.61 -5.93 -27.08
CA ARG A 498 15.88 -5.18 -28.13
C ARG A 498 14.43 -5.64 -28.24
N GLU A 499 14.19 -6.95 -28.30
CA GLU A 499 12.83 -7.54 -28.34
C GLU A 499 12.04 -7.13 -27.10
N SER A 500 12.61 -7.30 -25.90
CA SER A 500 11.96 -6.96 -24.62
C SER A 500 11.59 -5.47 -24.48
N ILE A 501 12.33 -4.56 -25.14
CA ILE A 501 12.04 -3.12 -25.13
C ILE A 501 10.95 -2.79 -26.17
N LEU A 502 10.99 -3.42 -27.36
CA LEU A 502 10.08 -3.11 -28.48
C LEU A 502 8.74 -3.86 -28.37
N ASP A 503 8.77 -5.06 -27.81
CA ASP A 503 7.58 -5.91 -27.57
C ASP A 503 7.67 -6.57 -26.18
N PRO A 504 7.31 -5.85 -25.09
CA PRO A 504 7.46 -6.33 -23.72
C PRO A 504 6.65 -7.58 -23.36
N VAL A 505 5.72 -7.98 -24.21
CA VAL A 505 4.84 -9.14 -24.00
C VAL A 505 5.20 -10.36 -24.87
N ALA A 506 6.28 -10.26 -25.64
CA ALA A 506 6.72 -11.34 -26.53
C ALA A 506 7.22 -12.58 -25.76
N LYS A 507 7.68 -12.43 -24.52
CA LYS A 507 8.21 -13.52 -23.68
C LYS A 507 7.88 -13.34 -22.22
#